data_c41a4343ac4c03a9d8f120c314798cb9
#
_entry.id   c41a4343ac4c03a9d8f120c314798cb9
#
_cell.length_a   1.000
_cell.length_b   1.000
_cell.length_c   1.000
_cell.angle_alpha   90.00
_cell.angle_beta   90.00
_cell.angle_gamma   90.00
#
_symmetry.space_group_name_H-M   'P 1'
#
loop_
_entity.id
_entity.type
_entity.pdbx_description
1 polymer ?
#
loop_
_entity_poly.entity_id
_entity_poly.type
_entity_poly.pdbx_seq_one_letter_code
_entity_poly.pdbx_strand_id
1 'polypeptide(L)'
;MLRKMTIEDYEALFAMWSNTPNMGLRSLDDSKEGISRFLERNPNTNFVAYEGEILVGAVLSGHDGRRGYIYHTVVLPEYRRRGIASSLVDMAVEALRQEGITRVCLNVTEANEEGKKFWLEKGWEKKDFLGFYSKAITDKENRQLFRVQP
;
A
#
# COMPACT_ATOMS: atom_id res chain seq x y z
N MET A 1 11.30 12.31 -7.46
CA MET A 1 10.36 13.27 -6.87
C MET A 1 9.20 12.53 -6.20
N LEU A 2 8.93 12.87 -4.95
CA LEU A 2 7.82 12.28 -4.19
C LEU A 2 6.68 13.29 -4.09
N ARG A 3 5.44 12.84 -4.32
CA ARG A 3 4.25 13.71 -4.24
C ARG A 3 3.00 12.91 -3.88
N LYS A 4 1.91 13.60 -3.63
CA LYS A 4 0.61 12.95 -3.42
C LYS A 4 0.19 12.19 -4.67
N MET A 5 -0.40 11.01 -4.45
CA MET A 5 -0.99 10.19 -5.49
C MET A 5 -2.31 10.79 -5.95
N THR A 6 -2.57 10.72 -7.24
CA THR A 6 -3.87 11.07 -7.81
C THR A 6 -4.36 9.94 -8.71
N ILE A 7 -5.61 10.00 -9.14
CA ILE A 7 -6.17 8.95 -10.00
C ILE A 7 -5.51 8.93 -11.40
N GLU A 8 -4.88 10.01 -11.81
CA GLU A 8 -4.09 10.05 -13.05
C GLU A 8 -2.89 9.11 -13.00
N ASP A 9 -2.45 8.71 -11.82
CA ASP A 9 -1.36 7.75 -11.66
C ASP A 9 -1.82 6.30 -11.85
N TYR A 10 -3.12 6.04 -11.99
CA TYR A 10 -3.66 4.68 -11.88
C TYR A 10 -3.06 3.70 -12.88
N GLU A 11 -2.94 4.07 -14.16
CA GLU A 11 -2.44 3.14 -15.16
C GLU A 11 -1.00 2.68 -14.85
N ALA A 12 -0.15 3.63 -14.43
CA ALA A 12 1.22 3.32 -14.03
C ALA A 12 1.25 2.50 -12.73
N LEU A 13 0.39 2.83 -11.76
CA LEU A 13 0.27 2.08 -10.50
C LEU A 13 -0.16 0.64 -10.76
N PHE A 14 -1.21 0.44 -11.56
CA PHE A 14 -1.71 -0.90 -11.84
C PHE A 14 -0.67 -1.74 -12.57
N ALA A 15 0.06 -1.15 -13.52
CA ALA A 15 1.16 -1.83 -14.19
C ALA A 15 2.24 -2.26 -13.21
N MET A 16 2.65 -1.36 -12.30
CA MET A 16 3.66 -1.66 -11.29
C MET A 16 3.19 -2.75 -10.32
N TRP A 17 1.96 -2.64 -9.81
CA TRP A 17 1.39 -3.64 -8.91
C TRP A 17 1.26 -5.00 -9.56
N SER A 18 0.82 -5.03 -10.83
CA SER A 18 0.64 -6.28 -11.59
C SER A 18 1.95 -7.03 -11.83
N ASN A 19 3.06 -6.31 -11.87
CA ASN A 19 4.39 -6.88 -12.07
C ASN A 19 5.12 -7.16 -10.75
N THR A 20 4.49 -6.90 -9.62
CA THR A 20 5.08 -7.14 -8.30
C THR A 20 4.46 -8.39 -7.69
N PRO A 21 5.27 -9.42 -7.34
CA PRO A 21 4.73 -10.64 -6.75
C PRO A 21 4.01 -10.38 -5.43
N ASN A 22 2.97 -11.15 -5.18
CA ASN A 22 2.24 -11.19 -3.90
C ASN A 22 1.59 -9.87 -3.46
N MET A 23 1.21 -9.02 -4.43
CA MET A 23 0.51 -7.76 -4.09
C MET A 23 -0.90 -7.96 -3.55
N GLY A 24 -1.54 -9.08 -3.86
CA GLY A 24 -2.90 -9.35 -3.39
C GLY A 24 -3.97 -8.50 -4.07
N LEU A 25 -3.78 -8.18 -5.35
CA LEU A 25 -4.73 -7.37 -6.10
C LEU A 25 -6.08 -8.05 -6.27
N ARG A 26 -7.15 -7.28 -6.12
CA ARG A 26 -8.53 -7.71 -6.32
C ARG A 26 -9.19 -6.95 -7.47
N SER A 27 -9.99 -7.66 -8.26
CA SER A 27 -10.59 -7.08 -9.47
C SER A 27 -11.52 -5.90 -9.21
N LEU A 28 -12.18 -5.87 -8.05
CA LEU A 28 -13.09 -4.79 -7.67
C LEU A 28 -12.34 -3.69 -6.91
N ASP A 29 -11.63 -4.07 -5.85
CA ASP A 29 -10.98 -3.10 -4.95
C ASP A 29 -9.87 -2.33 -5.63
N ASP A 30 -9.11 -3.01 -6.51
CA ASP A 30 -7.97 -2.41 -7.19
C ASP A 30 -8.28 -1.97 -8.63
N SER A 31 -9.57 -1.93 -8.99
CA SER A 31 -10.02 -1.30 -10.22
C SER A 31 -9.81 0.22 -10.14
N LYS A 32 -9.86 0.89 -11.30
CA LYS A 32 -9.76 2.35 -11.32
C LYS A 32 -10.85 3.01 -10.47
N GLU A 33 -12.07 2.46 -10.52
CA GLU A 33 -13.18 2.94 -9.70
C GLU A 33 -12.92 2.72 -8.20
N GLY A 34 -12.40 1.54 -7.83
CA GLY A 34 -12.09 1.22 -6.45
C GLY A 34 -11.01 2.11 -5.88
N ILE A 35 -9.94 2.32 -6.63
CA ILE A 35 -8.85 3.22 -6.22
C ILE A 35 -9.31 4.67 -6.18
N SER A 36 -10.11 5.10 -7.16
CA SER A 36 -10.68 6.46 -7.15
C SER A 36 -11.47 6.72 -5.86
N ARG A 37 -12.34 5.79 -5.50
CA ARG A 37 -13.14 5.90 -4.28
C ARG A 37 -12.25 5.93 -3.02
N PHE A 38 -11.20 5.11 -3.00
CA PHE A 38 -10.25 5.10 -1.88
C PHE A 38 -9.52 6.43 -1.75
N LEU A 39 -9.07 7.02 -2.86
CA LEU A 39 -8.38 8.31 -2.87
C LEU A 39 -9.32 9.47 -2.50
N GLU A 40 -10.59 9.40 -2.87
CA GLU A 40 -11.58 10.40 -2.44
C GLU A 40 -11.78 10.39 -0.93
N ARG A 41 -11.83 9.20 -0.33
CA ARG A 41 -11.94 9.05 1.11
C ARG A 41 -10.65 9.47 1.83
N ASN A 42 -9.49 9.17 1.24
CA ASN A 42 -8.18 9.40 1.84
C ASN A 42 -7.29 10.21 0.89
N PRO A 43 -7.60 11.51 0.69
CA PRO A 43 -6.90 12.29 -0.33
C PRO A 43 -5.47 12.69 0.01
N ASN A 44 -5.08 12.60 1.27
CA ASN A 44 -3.82 13.17 1.75
C ASN A 44 -2.80 12.13 2.23
N THR A 45 -3.11 10.83 2.16
CA THR A 45 -2.30 9.79 2.80
C THR A 45 -1.67 8.81 1.81
N ASN A 46 -1.76 9.09 0.52
CA ASN A 46 -1.24 8.22 -0.55
C ASN A 46 -0.18 8.98 -1.34
N PHE A 47 0.95 8.31 -1.61
CA PHE A 47 2.10 8.98 -2.21
C PHE A 47 2.73 8.11 -3.31
N VAL A 48 3.33 8.80 -4.28
CA VAL A 48 4.06 8.19 -5.38
C VAL A 48 5.46 8.79 -5.47
N ALA A 49 6.37 8.01 -6.01
CA ALA A 49 7.74 8.44 -6.32
C ALA A 49 7.96 8.29 -7.82
N TYR A 50 8.42 9.35 -8.45
CA TYR A 50 8.76 9.38 -9.87
C TYR A 50 10.23 9.74 -10.05
N GLU A 51 10.84 9.13 -11.05
CA GLU A 51 12.13 9.55 -11.58
C GLU A 51 11.90 9.91 -13.04
N GLY A 52 11.92 11.22 -13.34
CA GLY A 52 11.43 11.70 -14.62
C GLY A 52 9.94 11.36 -14.79
N GLU A 53 9.63 10.64 -15.86
CA GLU A 53 8.26 10.20 -16.15
C GLU A 53 7.99 8.76 -15.69
N ILE A 54 8.96 8.11 -15.04
CA ILE A 54 8.85 6.73 -14.62
C ILE A 54 8.35 6.67 -13.18
N LEU A 55 7.24 5.99 -12.95
CA LEU A 55 6.77 5.67 -11.60
C LEU A 55 7.68 4.60 -11.02
N VAL A 56 8.42 4.94 -9.96
CA VAL A 56 9.41 4.03 -9.37
C VAL A 56 8.98 3.48 -8.01
N GLY A 57 7.97 4.07 -7.38
CA GLY A 57 7.46 3.58 -6.10
C GLY A 57 6.14 4.20 -5.72
N ALA A 58 5.42 3.55 -4.81
CA ALA A 58 4.14 4.05 -4.32
C ALA A 58 3.80 3.45 -2.96
N VAL A 59 3.00 4.17 -2.20
CA VAL A 59 2.38 3.69 -0.97
C VAL A 59 0.90 4.07 -0.99
N LEU A 60 0.04 3.10 -0.71
CA LEU A 60 -1.40 3.29 -0.57
C LEU A 60 -1.73 3.21 0.91
N SER A 61 -2.33 4.26 1.46
CA SER A 61 -2.70 4.28 2.87
C SER A 61 -3.97 5.10 3.12
N GLY A 62 -4.65 4.77 4.21
CA GLY A 62 -5.85 5.46 4.60
C GLY A 62 -6.22 5.17 6.03
N HIS A 63 -7.36 5.68 6.49
CA HIS A 63 -7.84 5.46 7.85
C HIS A 63 -9.36 5.50 7.94
N ASP A 64 -9.87 4.98 9.02
CA ASP A 64 -11.31 4.95 9.34
C ASP A 64 -11.70 5.98 10.41
N GLY A 65 -10.81 6.93 10.72
CA GLY A 65 -10.98 7.90 11.79
C GLY A 65 -10.40 7.43 13.13
N ARG A 66 -9.99 6.16 13.22
CA ARG A 66 -9.45 5.58 14.45
C ARG A 66 -8.08 4.94 14.24
N ARG A 67 -7.95 4.09 13.21
CA ARG A 67 -6.71 3.38 12.87
C ARG A 67 -6.34 3.67 11.42
N GLY A 68 -5.06 3.87 11.18
CA GLY A 68 -4.51 3.93 9.84
C GLY A 68 -4.16 2.55 9.34
N TYR A 69 -4.08 2.41 8.03
CA TYR A 69 -3.73 1.15 7.39
C TYR A 69 -2.90 1.41 6.15
N ILE A 70 -1.78 0.68 6.03
CA ILE A 70 -0.94 0.73 4.84
C ILE A 70 -1.20 -0.52 4.01
N TYR A 71 -1.44 -0.32 2.72
CA TYR A 71 -1.70 -1.39 1.76
C TYR A 71 -0.51 -1.56 0.82
N HIS A 72 -0.73 -1.45 -0.46
CA HIS A 72 0.28 -1.69 -1.49
C HIS A 72 1.46 -0.73 -1.36
N THR A 73 2.58 -1.24 -0.87
CA THR A 73 3.83 -0.49 -0.75
C THR A 73 4.85 -1.18 -1.65
N VAL A 74 5.34 -0.47 -2.65
CA VAL A 74 6.23 -1.08 -3.64
C VAL A 74 7.23 -0.07 -4.18
N VAL A 75 8.44 -0.54 -4.46
CA VAL A 75 9.46 0.18 -5.21
C VAL A 75 9.99 -0.78 -6.28
N LEU A 76 10.15 -0.29 -7.50
CA LEU A 76 10.70 -1.10 -8.59
C LEU A 76 12.07 -1.66 -8.19
N PRO A 77 12.38 -2.91 -8.57
CA PRO A 77 13.64 -3.55 -8.15
C PRO A 77 14.89 -2.72 -8.44
N GLU A 78 14.95 -2.07 -9.60
CA GLU A 78 16.09 -1.27 -10.03
C GLU A 78 16.31 -0.01 -9.18
N TYR A 79 15.30 0.40 -8.43
CA TYR A 79 15.33 1.61 -7.60
C TYR A 79 15.36 1.31 -6.12
N ARG A 80 15.47 0.04 -5.74
CA ARG A 80 15.55 -0.38 -4.34
C ARG A 80 16.89 0.01 -3.72
N ARG A 81 16.94 0.02 -2.39
CA ARG A 81 18.12 0.38 -1.57
C ARG A 81 18.57 1.82 -1.74
N ARG A 82 17.65 2.69 -2.15
CA ARG A 82 17.89 4.14 -2.26
C ARG A 82 17.06 4.94 -1.25
N GLY A 83 16.38 4.26 -0.32
CA GLY A 83 15.54 4.90 0.70
C GLY A 83 14.18 5.36 0.20
N ILE A 84 13.76 5.01 -1.01
CA ILE A 84 12.48 5.47 -1.58
C ILE A 84 11.30 4.90 -0.79
N ALA A 85 11.29 3.58 -0.52
CA ALA A 85 10.21 2.96 0.25
C ALA A 85 10.12 3.56 1.65
N SER A 86 11.25 3.75 2.31
CA SER A 86 11.31 4.37 3.63
C SER A 86 10.72 5.78 3.63
N SER A 87 11.09 6.59 2.63
CA SER A 87 10.56 7.95 2.50
C SER A 87 9.06 7.98 2.24
N LEU A 88 8.57 7.09 1.37
CA LEU A 88 7.13 6.97 1.09
C LEU A 88 6.34 6.61 2.34
N VAL A 89 6.83 5.63 3.10
CA VAL A 89 6.18 5.19 4.34
C VAL A 89 6.20 6.31 5.38
N ASP A 90 7.32 7.01 5.51
CA ASP A 90 7.43 8.14 6.46
C ASP A 90 6.44 9.25 6.12
N MET A 91 6.27 9.57 4.83
CA MET A 91 5.28 10.55 4.39
C MET A 91 3.86 10.11 4.71
N ALA A 92 3.54 8.84 4.46
CA ALA A 92 2.21 8.30 4.75
C ALA A 92 1.91 8.32 6.26
N VAL A 93 2.85 7.90 7.08
CA VAL A 93 2.70 7.88 8.55
C VAL A 93 2.54 9.31 9.08
N GLU A 94 3.33 10.26 8.59
CA GLU A 94 3.21 11.65 9.02
C GLU A 94 1.87 12.26 8.60
N ALA A 95 1.40 11.97 7.39
CA ALA A 95 0.10 12.42 6.92
C ALA A 95 -1.04 11.87 7.80
N LEU A 96 -0.96 10.59 8.16
CA LEU A 96 -1.92 9.97 9.08
C LEU A 96 -1.88 10.61 10.46
N ARG A 97 -0.68 10.89 10.97
CA ARG A 97 -0.51 11.55 12.27
C ARG A 97 -1.17 12.93 12.27
N GLN A 98 -1.01 13.70 11.20
CA GLN A 98 -1.63 15.03 11.07
C GLN A 98 -3.16 14.96 11.03
N GLU A 99 -3.73 13.82 10.65
CA GLU A 99 -5.18 13.60 10.67
C GLU A 99 -5.67 13.00 12.00
N GLY A 100 -4.81 12.97 13.02
CA GLY A 100 -5.18 12.55 14.35
C GLY A 100 -5.09 11.06 14.61
N ILE A 101 -4.51 10.29 13.68
CA ILE A 101 -4.36 8.85 13.84
C ILE A 101 -3.19 8.55 14.77
N THR A 102 -3.40 7.63 15.71
CA THR A 102 -2.41 7.29 16.73
C THR A 102 -1.73 5.95 16.51
N ARG A 103 -2.28 5.10 15.63
CA ARG A 103 -1.70 3.79 15.33
C ARG A 103 -2.00 3.41 13.88
N VAL A 104 -0.98 2.90 13.21
CA VAL A 104 -1.07 2.44 11.83
C VAL A 104 -0.78 0.94 11.80
N CYS A 105 -1.55 0.20 11.02
CA CYS A 105 -1.46 -1.26 10.90
C CYS A 105 -1.19 -1.65 9.45
N LEU A 106 -0.67 -2.85 9.25
CA LEU A 106 -0.51 -3.43 7.93
C LEU A 106 -0.41 -4.96 8.04
N ASN A 107 -0.58 -5.62 6.91
CA ASN A 107 -0.37 -7.06 6.79
C ASN A 107 0.81 -7.34 5.86
N VAL A 108 1.61 -8.32 6.23
CA VAL A 108 2.71 -8.83 5.40
C VAL A 108 2.48 -10.32 5.22
N THR A 109 2.52 -10.81 3.97
CA THR A 109 2.41 -12.26 3.75
C THR A 109 3.59 -12.96 4.42
N GLU A 110 3.33 -14.13 5.01
CA GLU A 110 4.38 -14.85 5.76
C GLU A 110 5.58 -15.24 4.88
N ALA A 111 5.37 -15.44 3.59
CA ALA A 111 6.45 -15.77 2.65
C ALA A 111 7.32 -14.56 2.26
N ASN A 112 6.88 -13.33 2.57
CA ASN A 112 7.60 -12.12 2.18
C ASN A 112 8.68 -11.75 3.22
N GLU A 113 9.81 -12.42 3.15
CA GLU A 113 10.90 -12.21 4.11
C GLU A 113 11.51 -10.80 4.00
N GLU A 114 11.67 -10.27 2.79
CA GLU A 114 12.17 -8.90 2.59
C GLU A 114 11.24 -7.85 3.19
N GLY A 115 9.94 -8.03 2.98
CA GLY A 115 8.93 -7.13 3.56
C GLY A 115 8.94 -7.18 5.08
N LYS A 116 8.97 -8.38 5.67
CA LYS A 116 9.05 -8.53 7.11
C LYS A 116 10.27 -7.82 7.70
N LYS A 117 11.43 -8.00 7.08
CA LYS A 117 12.67 -7.35 7.50
C LYS A 117 12.55 -5.83 7.41
N PHE A 118 12.03 -5.31 6.30
CA PHE A 118 11.86 -3.88 6.08
C PHE A 118 11.03 -3.23 7.20
N TRP A 119 9.88 -3.82 7.51
CA TRP A 119 8.98 -3.24 8.51
C TRP A 119 9.58 -3.31 9.92
N LEU A 120 10.21 -4.42 10.28
CA LEU A 120 10.88 -4.54 11.58
C LEU A 120 12.02 -3.53 11.72
N GLU A 121 12.82 -3.34 10.68
CA GLU A 121 13.91 -2.35 10.69
C GLU A 121 13.39 -0.92 10.85
N LYS A 122 12.17 -0.64 10.36
CA LYS A 122 11.53 0.66 10.55
C LYS A 122 10.86 0.82 11.91
N GLY A 123 10.97 -0.17 12.79
CA GLY A 123 10.42 -0.08 14.15
C GLY A 123 8.99 -0.58 14.31
N TRP A 124 8.46 -1.26 13.29
CA TRP A 124 7.13 -1.85 13.41
C TRP A 124 7.20 -3.17 14.20
N GLU A 125 6.14 -3.48 14.94
CA GLU A 125 6.04 -4.70 15.74
C GLU A 125 5.08 -5.69 15.10
N LYS A 126 5.51 -6.96 15.03
CA LYS A 126 4.60 -8.06 14.69
C LYS A 126 3.80 -8.43 15.93
N LYS A 127 2.47 -8.48 15.81
CA LYS A 127 1.57 -8.85 16.91
C LYS A 127 1.25 -10.34 16.84
N ASP A 128 2.07 -11.16 17.48
CA ASP A 128 1.95 -12.63 17.41
C ASP A 128 0.69 -13.20 18.06
N PHE A 129 0.06 -12.43 18.94
CA PHE A 129 -1.17 -12.85 19.63
C PHE A 129 -2.44 -12.52 18.87
N LEU A 130 -2.35 -11.89 17.70
CA LEU A 130 -3.50 -11.52 16.88
C LEU A 130 -3.56 -12.40 15.63
N GLY A 131 -4.76 -12.91 15.31
CA GLY A 131 -5.04 -13.56 14.06
C GLY A 131 -5.80 -12.61 13.14
N PHE A 132 -5.57 -12.72 11.84
CA PHE A 132 -6.30 -11.94 10.85
C PHE A 132 -7.52 -12.73 10.37
N TYR A 133 -8.70 -12.13 10.47
CA TYR A 133 -9.94 -12.74 10.04
C TYR A 133 -10.62 -11.83 9.02
N SER A 134 -11.07 -12.38 7.92
CA SER A 134 -11.77 -11.62 6.89
C SER A 134 -12.99 -12.37 6.36
N LYS A 135 -13.98 -11.63 5.89
CA LYS A 135 -15.19 -12.19 5.30
C LYS A 135 -15.63 -11.29 4.15
N ALA A 136 -15.86 -11.88 2.98
CA ALA A 136 -16.46 -11.15 1.88
C ALA A 136 -17.92 -10.83 2.22
N ILE A 137 -18.32 -9.57 2.04
CA ILE A 137 -19.69 -9.10 2.35
C ILE A 137 -20.40 -8.54 1.12
N THR A 138 -19.77 -8.61 -0.06
CA THR A 138 -20.38 -8.23 -1.33
C THR A 138 -20.76 -9.49 -2.11
N ASP A 139 -21.84 -9.41 -2.89
CA ASP A 139 -22.21 -10.42 -3.86
C ASP A 139 -21.59 -10.17 -5.23
N LYS A 140 -20.91 -9.03 -5.41
CA LYS A 140 -20.16 -8.72 -6.63
C LYS A 140 -18.89 -9.54 -6.69
N GLU A 141 -18.49 -9.89 -7.91
CA GLU A 141 -17.23 -10.57 -8.13
C GLU A 141 -16.04 -9.66 -7.78
N ASN A 142 -15.23 -10.12 -6.82
CA ASN A 142 -14.01 -9.43 -6.39
C ASN A 142 -12.88 -10.44 -6.37
N ARG A 143 -12.45 -10.81 -7.57
CA ARG A 143 -11.53 -11.91 -7.84
C ARG A 143 -10.10 -11.51 -7.52
N GLN A 144 -9.33 -12.43 -6.91
CA GLN A 144 -7.89 -12.27 -6.81
C GLN A 144 -7.30 -12.37 -8.22
N LEU A 145 -6.59 -11.33 -8.66
CA LEU A 145 -6.10 -11.23 -10.05
C LEU A 145 -4.84 -12.03 -10.31
N PHE A 146 -3.97 -12.12 -9.29
CA PHE A 146 -2.68 -12.79 -9.41
C PHE A 146 -2.48 -13.71 -8.21
N ARG A 147 -1.68 -14.77 -8.42
CA ARG A 147 -1.41 -15.74 -7.37
C ARG A 147 -0.62 -15.10 -6.23
N VAL A 148 -1.10 -15.30 -5.01
CA VAL A 148 -0.41 -14.91 -3.77
C VAL A 148 0.06 -16.18 -3.08
N GLN A 149 1.34 -16.25 -2.74
CA GLN A 149 1.88 -17.37 -1.96
C GLN A 149 1.47 -17.22 -0.50
N PRO A 150 0.99 -18.31 0.13
CA PRO A 150 0.59 -18.26 1.54
C PRO A 150 1.77 -18.05 2.51
#